data_4347388132920a8bb5a90d4eac0c0fb0
#
_entry.id   4347388132920a8bb5a90d4eac0c0fb0
#
_cell.length_a   1.000
_cell.length_b   1.000
_cell.length_c   1.000
_cell.angle_alpha   90.00
_cell.angle_beta   90.00
_cell.angle_gamma   90.00
#
_symmetry.space_group_name_H-M   'P 1'
#
loop_
_entity.id
_entity.type
_entity.pdbx_description
1 polymer ?
#
loop_
_entity_poly.entity_id
_entity_poly.type
_entity_poly.pdbx_seq_one_letter_code
_entity_poly.pdbx_strand_id
1 'polypeptide(L)'
;MINIECTMIKSNFKGRDGKGSIYIWASGNGGRWKDNCNCDGYINSIYTISVSSTSEKEMIPWYSEPCASTLASTYSSGGQNEKQIITTDLRKICTESHTGTSASAPMAAAIVALTLEANPDLGWRDMQHIIIRTSKRQMLQADDWSINGVGREVCTLTIT
;
A
#
# COMPACT_ATOMS: atom_id res chain seq x y z
N MET A 1 -8.29 -20.63 -0.68
CA MET A 1 -7.03 -19.91 -0.98
C MET A 1 -6.47 -20.25 -2.37
N ILE A 2 -6.24 -21.51 -2.71
CA ILE A 2 -5.63 -21.94 -4.01
C ILE A 2 -6.32 -21.35 -5.27
N ASN A 3 -7.64 -21.22 -5.30
CA ASN A 3 -8.37 -20.71 -6.48
C ASN A 3 -8.18 -19.20 -6.73
N ILE A 4 -8.01 -18.41 -5.69
CA ILE A 4 -7.89 -16.95 -5.83
C ILE A 4 -6.47 -16.59 -6.28
N GLU A 5 -5.48 -17.23 -5.71
CA GLU A 5 -4.09 -17.06 -6.12
C GLU A 5 -3.88 -17.47 -7.59
N CYS A 6 -4.45 -18.58 -8.03
CA CYS A 6 -4.48 -18.99 -9.44
C CYS A 6 -5.17 -17.94 -10.34
N THR A 7 -6.23 -17.30 -9.87
CA THR A 7 -6.93 -16.26 -10.63
C THR A 7 -6.10 -15.00 -10.73
N MET A 8 -5.45 -14.57 -9.64
CA MET A 8 -4.53 -13.43 -9.63
C MET A 8 -3.33 -13.68 -10.54
N ILE A 9 -2.72 -14.86 -10.48
CA ILE A 9 -1.61 -15.26 -11.36
C ILE A 9 -2.04 -15.18 -12.83
N LYS A 10 -3.18 -15.77 -13.19
CA LYS A 10 -3.69 -15.72 -14.57
C LYS A 10 -3.96 -14.30 -15.04
N SER A 11 -4.53 -13.46 -14.18
CA SER A 11 -4.81 -12.07 -14.49
C SER A 11 -3.53 -11.23 -14.59
N ASN A 12 -2.52 -11.49 -13.78
CA ASN A 12 -1.21 -10.85 -13.89
C ASN A 12 -0.50 -11.16 -15.21
N PHE A 13 -0.70 -12.35 -15.77
CA PHE A 13 -0.08 -12.70 -17.05
C PHE A 13 -0.94 -12.38 -18.28
N LYS A 14 -2.26 -12.29 -18.15
CA LYS A 14 -3.19 -12.10 -19.28
C LYS A 14 -3.90 -10.76 -19.30
N GLY A 15 -3.99 -10.07 -18.17
CA GLY A 15 -4.64 -8.77 -18.07
C GLY A 15 -3.90 -7.70 -18.87
N ARG A 16 -4.60 -6.68 -19.32
CA ARG A 16 -4.03 -5.54 -20.06
C ARG A 16 -3.18 -5.96 -21.26
N ASP A 17 -3.69 -6.90 -22.06
CA ASP A 17 -3.01 -7.42 -23.27
C ASP A 17 -1.62 -8.04 -22.97
N GLY A 18 -1.51 -8.77 -21.88
CA GLY A 18 -0.27 -9.44 -21.46
C GLY A 18 0.65 -8.61 -20.56
N LYS A 19 0.34 -7.34 -20.29
CA LYS A 19 1.09 -6.47 -19.37
C LYS A 19 0.79 -6.74 -17.90
N GLY A 20 -0.31 -7.45 -17.63
CA GLY A 20 -0.76 -7.86 -16.30
C GLY A 20 -1.66 -6.85 -15.59
N SER A 21 -2.59 -7.36 -14.81
CA SER A 21 -3.38 -6.55 -13.89
C SER A 21 -2.54 -6.12 -12.70
N ILE A 22 -2.78 -4.94 -12.19
CA ILE A 22 -2.08 -4.39 -11.02
C ILE A 22 -3.02 -4.47 -9.82
N TYR A 23 -2.63 -5.22 -8.80
CA TYR A 23 -3.39 -5.40 -7.59
C TYR A 23 -2.76 -4.60 -6.46
N ILE A 24 -3.52 -3.66 -5.91
CA ILE A 24 -3.11 -2.85 -4.76
C ILE A 24 -3.93 -3.29 -3.57
N TRP A 25 -3.25 -3.56 -2.47
CA TRP A 25 -3.85 -4.14 -1.27
C TRP A 25 -3.48 -3.33 -0.03
N ALA A 26 -4.45 -3.11 0.85
CA ALA A 26 -4.23 -2.47 2.14
C ALA A 26 -3.46 -3.41 3.08
N SER A 27 -2.44 -2.92 3.77
CA SER A 27 -1.56 -3.74 4.59
C SER A 27 -2.16 -4.23 5.92
N GLY A 28 -3.37 -3.77 6.27
CA GLY A 28 -4.05 -4.18 7.49
C GLY A 28 -4.05 -3.13 8.60
N ASN A 29 -4.93 -3.31 9.56
CA ASN A 29 -5.19 -2.35 10.65
C ASN A 29 -5.09 -2.99 12.04
N GLY A 30 -4.41 -4.13 12.16
CA GLY A 30 -4.26 -4.89 13.40
C GLY A 30 -3.10 -4.46 14.29
N GLY A 31 -2.40 -3.36 13.99
CA GLY A 31 -1.20 -2.92 14.71
C GLY A 31 -1.42 -2.77 16.22
N ARG A 32 -2.60 -2.29 16.66
CA ARG A 32 -2.97 -2.22 18.08
C ARG A 32 -2.92 -3.58 18.79
N TRP A 33 -3.20 -4.65 18.07
CA TRP A 33 -3.17 -6.04 18.58
C TRP A 33 -1.85 -6.74 18.27
N LYS A 34 -0.84 -5.99 17.79
CA LYS A 34 0.47 -6.52 17.38
C LYS A 34 0.35 -7.58 16.27
N ASP A 35 -0.60 -7.39 15.38
CA ASP A 35 -0.75 -8.22 14.20
C ASP A 35 0.38 -7.94 13.20
N ASN A 36 0.63 -8.91 12.30
CA ASN A 36 1.70 -8.81 11.33
C ASN A 36 1.19 -9.27 9.97
N CYS A 37 1.16 -8.37 9.03
CA CYS A 37 0.60 -8.62 7.70
C CYS A 37 1.42 -9.59 6.83
N ASN A 38 2.59 -10.02 7.24
CA ASN A 38 3.26 -11.16 6.59
C ASN A 38 2.49 -12.48 6.74
N CYS A 39 1.55 -12.57 7.69
CA CYS A 39 0.68 -13.73 7.86
C CYS A 39 -0.53 -13.74 6.91
N ASP A 40 -0.79 -12.65 6.19
CA ASP A 40 -1.88 -12.54 5.22
C ASP A 40 -1.41 -12.95 3.82
N GLY A 41 -2.09 -13.93 3.23
CA GLY A 41 -1.69 -14.50 1.96
C GLY A 41 -1.88 -13.58 0.75
N TYR A 42 -2.75 -12.54 0.84
CA TYR A 42 -2.90 -11.54 -0.23
C TYR A 42 -1.84 -10.47 -0.12
N ILE A 43 -1.59 -10.00 1.09
CA ILE A 43 -0.60 -8.95 1.36
C ILE A 43 0.82 -9.45 1.07
N ASN A 44 1.09 -10.71 1.40
CA ASN A 44 2.40 -11.35 1.20
C ASN A 44 2.60 -11.95 -0.21
N SER A 45 1.66 -11.76 -1.13
CA SER A 45 1.79 -12.23 -2.50
C SER A 45 2.73 -11.33 -3.31
N ILE A 46 3.63 -11.93 -4.08
CA ILE A 46 4.51 -11.19 -5.01
C ILE A 46 3.74 -10.46 -6.12
N TYR A 47 2.48 -10.80 -6.34
CA TYR A 47 1.61 -10.24 -7.37
C TYR A 47 0.78 -9.06 -6.88
N THR A 48 0.87 -8.72 -5.60
CA THR A 48 0.20 -7.57 -5.02
C THR A 48 1.18 -6.47 -4.65
N ILE A 49 0.68 -5.26 -4.64
CA ILE A 49 1.35 -4.09 -4.10
C ILE A 49 0.69 -3.80 -2.76
N SER A 50 1.36 -4.20 -1.68
CA SER A 50 0.89 -3.90 -0.33
C SER A 50 1.22 -2.45 0.02
N VAL A 51 0.21 -1.73 0.52
CA VAL A 51 0.30 -0.30 0.87
C VAL A 51 -0.11 -0.09 2.31
N SER A 52 0.76 0.56 3.08
CA SER A 52 0.50 1.00 4.46
C SER A 52 0.08 2.47 4.50
N SER A 53 -0.03 3.01 5.70
CA SER A 53 -0.48 4.36 5.95
C SER A 53 0.59 5.22 6.62
N THR A 54 0.56 6.51 6.33
CA THR A 54 1.22 7.55 7.14
C THR A 54 0.21 8.65 7.46
N SER A 55 0.38 9.32 8.60
CA SER A 55 -0.47 10.43 9.01
C SER A 55 -0.09 11.75 8.31
N GLU A 56 -0.89 12.81 8.49
CA GLU A 56 -0.56 14.15 8.00
C GLU A 56 0.74 14.72 8.60
N LYS A 57 1.18 14.17 9.72
CA LYS A 57 2.45 14.52 10.38
C LYS A 57 3.60 13.59 10.02
N GLU A 58 3.40 12.76 8.99
CA GLU A 58 4.42 11.81 8.51
C GLU A 58 4.81 10.75 9.56
N MET A 59 3.91 10.49 10.50
CA MET A 59 4.08 9.47 11.54
C MET A 59 3.34 8.20 11.17
N ILE A 60 3.82 7.09 11.72
CA ILE A 60 3.19 5.77 11.57
C ILE A 60 1.90 5.74 12.41
N PRO A 61 0.72 5.49 11.81
CA PRO A 61 -0.52 5.39 12.56
C PRO A 61 -0.55 4.19 13.51
N TRP A 62 -1.27 4.32 14.60
CA TRP A 62 -1.41 3.29 15.64
C TRP A 62 -1.99 1.95 15.17
N TYR A 63 -2.68 1.95 14.05
CA TYR A 63 -3.29 0.75 13.46
C TYR A 63 -2.37 0.03 12.46
N SER A 64 -1.26 0.63 12.05
CA SER A 64 -0.35 0.04 11.06
C SER A 64 0.28 -1.25 11.56
N GLU A 65 0.34 -2.23 10.68
CA GLU A 65 0.94 -3.53 10.95
C GLU A 65 2.38 -3.56 10.42
N PRO A 66 3.35 -4.03 11.22
CA PRO A 66 4.72 -4.23 10.75
C PRO A 66 4.78 -5.45 9.85
N CYS A 67 5.24 -5.28 8.60
CA CYS A 67 5.53 -6.41 7.73
C CYS A 67 6.47 -6.05 6.58
N ALA A 68 7.31 -7.01 6.20
CA ALA A 68 8.30 -6.85 5.14
C ALA A 68 7.70 -6.87 3.73
N SER A 69 6.43 -7.24 3.57
CA SER A 69 5.74 -7.30 2.28
C SER A 69 5.18 -5.95 1.82
N THR A 70 5.10 -4.95 2.71
CA THR A 70 4.66 -3.60 2.35
C THR A 70 5.68 -2.91 1.46
N LEU A 71 5.24 -2.38 0.33
CA LEU A 71 6.11 -1.74 -0.66
C LEU A 71 6.17 -0.22 -0.52
N ALA A 72 5.11 0.40 -0.04
CA ALA A 72 5.01 1.85 0.12
C ALA A 72 3.93 2.24 1.11
N SER A 73 3.89 3.52 1.47
CA SER A 73 2.83 4.12 2.27
C SER A 73 2.22 5.32 1.55
N THR A 74 0.94 5.55 1.78
CA THR A 74 0.26 6.79 1.40
C THR A 74 -0.45 7.39 2.61
N TYR A 75 -0.90 8.63 2.49
CA TYR A 75 -1.56 9.32 3.58
C TYR A 75 -2.88 8.64 3.98
N SER A 76 -3.16 8.66 5.28
CA SER A 76 -4.44 8.32 5.90
C SER A 76 -4.56 9.06 7.23
N SER A 77 -5.52 8.68 8.07
CA SER A 77 -5.64 9.25 9.41
C SER A 77 -4.48 8.82 10.32
N GLY A 78 -4.14 9.67 11.28
CA GLY A 78 -3.21 9.38 12.35
C GLY A 78 -3.89 9.25 13.72
N GLY A 79 -3.49 10.09 14.68
CA GLY A 79 -4.08 10.16 16.03
C GLY A 79 -5.45 10.85 16.08
N GLN A 80 -6.03 10.92 17.29
CA GLN A 80 -7.38 11.49 17.50
C GLN A 80 -7.53 12.96 17.08
N ASN A 81 -6.44 13.72 17.10
CA ASN A 81 -6.42 15.16 16.75
C ASN A 81 -5.79 15.42 15.38
N GLU A 82 -5.68 14.43 14.53
CA GLU A 82 -5.15 14.56 13.19
C GLU A 82 -6.27 14.43 12.16
N LYS A 83 -6.06 15.05 11.00
CA LYS A 83 -7.03 15.00 9.90
C LYS A 83 -7.22 13.57 9.43
N GLN A 84 -8.43 13.28 9.04
CA GLN A 84 -8.81 12.01 8.43
C GLN A 84 -9.12 12.23 6.94
N ILE A 85 -9.39 11.17 6.23
CA ILE A 85 -9.62 11.23 4.78
C ILE A 85 -11.07 11.62 4.50
N ILE A 86 -11.22 12.62 3.63
CA ILE A 86 -12.52 13.04 3.11
C ILE A 86 -12.84 12.19 1.88
N THR A 87 -14.00 11.58 1.88
CA THR A 87 -14.46 10.75 0.77
C THR A 87 -15.99 10.64 0.73
N THR A 88 -16.51 9.95 -0.27
CA THR A 88 -17.94 9.64 -0.37
C THR A 88 -18.34 8.56 0.64
N ASP A 89 -19.56 8.67 1.17
CA ASP A 89 -20.13 7.74 2.13
C ASP A 89 -21.50 7.23 1.66
N LEU A 90 -22.12 6.39 2.48
CA LEU A 90 -23.44 5.84 2.24
C LEU A 90 -24.47 6.96 2.00
N ARG A 91 -25.57 6.62 1.30
CA ARG A 91 -26.70 7.55 1.05
C ARG A 91 -26.34 8.84 0.34
N LYS A 92 -25.31 8.84 -0.51
CA LYS A 92 -24.87 9.99 -1.31
C LYS A 92 -24.40 11.20 -0.49
N ILE A 93 -23.85 10.96 0.69
CA ILE A 93 -23.21 11.99 1.51
C ILE A 93 -21.69 11.91 1.42
N CYS A 94 -20.99 12.85 2.03
CA CYS A 94 -19.55 12.81 2.25
C CYS A 94 -19.25 12.49 3.70
N THR A 95 -18.09 11.88 3.95
CA THR A 95 -17.52 11.73 5.28
C THR A 95 -16.17 12.43 5.35
N GLU A 96 -15.83 12.97 6.51
CA GLU A 96 -14.53 13.55 6.83
C GLU A 96 -13.74 12.68 7.81
N SER A 97 -14.22 11.46 8.06
CA SER A 97 -13.71 10.58 9.11
C SER A 97 -13.29 9.19 8.59
N HIS A 98 -12.96 9.07 7.31
CA HIS A 98 -12.46 7.81 6.76
C HIS A 98 -11.00 7.58 7.18
N THR A 99 -10.66 6.34 7.57
CA THR A 99 -9.41 5.99 8.25
C THR A 99 -8.88 4.63 7.81
N GLY A 100 -7.66 4.32 8.25
CA GLY A 100 -7.04 3.01 8.07
C GLY A 100 -6.32 2.86 6.74
N THR A 101 -5.65 1.73 6.57
CA THR A 101 -4.98 1.35 5.32
C THR A 101 -5.97 1.19 4.16
N SER A 102 -7.26 1.03 4.46
CA SER A 102 -8.35 1.04 3.48
C SER A 102 -8.52 2.38 2.76
N ALA A 103 -8.06 3.49 3.34
CA ALA A 103 -8.02 4.80 2.68
C ALA A 103 -6.72 4.98 1.88
N SER A 104 -5.62 4.41 2.33
CA SER A 104 -4.31 4.50 1.67
C SER A 104 -4.26 3.71 0.37
N ALA A 105 -4.76 2.49 0.35
CA ALA A 105 -4.71 1.63 -0.84
C ALA A 105 -5.40 2.25 -2.07
N PRO A 106 -6.61 2.83 -2.02
CA PRO A 106 -7.22 3.50 -3.17
C PRO A 106 -6.48 4.76 -3.61
N MET A 107 -5.80 5.48 -2.72
CA MET A 107 -4.93 6.60 -3.11
C MET A 107 -3.72 6.12 -3.92
N ALA A 108 -3.07 5.05 -3.48
CA ALA A 108 -2.01 4.40 -4.27
C ALA A 108 -2.54 3.89 -5.61
N ALA A 109 -3.75 3.32 -5.64
CA ALA A 109 -4.39 2.86 -6.87
C ALA A 109 -4.63 4.01 -7.85
N ALA A 110 -5.04 5.19 -7.37
CA ALA A 110 -5.20 6.37 -8.20
C ALA A 110 -3.87 6.86 -8.78
N ILE A 111 -2.79 6.87 -8.00
CA ILE A 111 -1.44 7.21 -8.48
C ILE A 111 -0.98 6.23 -9.57
N VAL A 112 -1.20 4.93 -9.35
CA VAL A 112 -0.90 3.89 -10.33
C VAL A 112 -1.72 4.07 -11.61
N ALA A 113 -3.01 4.38 -11.49
CA ALA A 113 -3.87 4.62 -12.65
C ALA A 113 -3.36 5.81 -13.49
N LEU A 114 -2.99 6.92 -12.86
CA LEU A 114 -2.39 8.08 -13.55
C LEU A 114 -1.03 7.74 -14.19
N THR A 115 -0.23 6.90 -13.54
CA THR A 115 1.04 6.43 -14.11
C THR A 115 0.82 5.58 -15.36
N LEU A 116 -0.22 4.72 -15.35
CA LEU A 116 -0.59 3.92 -16.51
C LEU A 116 -1.25 4.74 -17.64
N GLU A 117 -1.93 5.83 -17.29
CA GLU A 117 -2.43 6.78 -18.29
C GLU A 117 -1.27 7.48 -19.01
N ALA A 118 -0.25 7.88 -18.26
CA ALA A 118 0.95 8.50 -18.84
C ALA A 118 1.79 7.51 -19.67
N ASN A 119 1.84 6.25 -19.29
CA ASN A 119 2.52 5.19 -20.04
C ASN A 119 1.76 3.86 -19.93
N PRO A 120 0.88 3.55 -20.90
CA PRO A 120 0.08 2.32 -20.91
C PRO A 120 0.89 1.04 -21.15
N ASP A 121 2.15 1.16 -21.55
CA ASP A 121 3.02 0.00 -21.85
C ASP A 121 3.69 -0.60 -20.63
N LEU A 122 3.59 0.02 -19.48
CA LEU A 122 4.14 -0.51 -18.22
C LEU A 122 3.49 -1.85 -17.83
N GLY A 123 4.33 -2.85 -17.58
CA GLY A 123 3.91 -4.11 -16.99
C GLY A 123 3.64 -4.01 -15.48
N TRP A 124 3.02 -5.03 -14.92
CA TRP A 124 2.75 -5.08 -13.48
C TRP A 124 4.05 -5.04 -12.64
N ARG A 125 5.12 -5.64 -13.15
CA ARG A 125 6.42 -5.65 -12.47
C ARG A 125 7.13 -4.29 -12.54
N ASP A 126 7.00 -3.60 -13.67
CA ASP A 126 7.53 -2.24 -13.82
C ASP A 126 6.91 -1.30 -12.80
N MET A 127 5.60 -1.43 -12.57
CA MET A 127 4.89 -0.62 -11.59
C MET A 127 5.41 -0.83 -10.17
N GLN A 128 5.70 -2.06 -9.76
CA GLN A 128 6.33 -2.34 -8.47
C GLN A 128 7.69 -1.65 -8.34
N HIS A 129 8.52 -1.73 -9.39
CA HIS A 129 9.82 -1.07 -9.41
C HIS A 129 9.72 0.46 -9.38
N ILE A 130 8.75 1.04 -10.10
CA ILE A 130 8.50 2.49 -10.09
C ILE A 130 8.14 2.94 -8.67
N ILE A 131 7.18 2.29 -8.03
CA ILE A 131 6.76 2.61 -6.67
C ILE A 131 7.96 2.61 -5.72
N ILE A 132 8.71 1.51 -5.68
CA ILE A 132 9.87 1.39 -4.78
C ILE A 132 10.95 2.45 -5.05
N ARG A 133 11.16 2.82 -6.31
CA ARG A 133 12.20 3.80 -6.68
C ARG A 133 11.80 5.25 -6.49
N THR A 134 10.50 5.54 -6.51
CA THR A 134 9.97 6.90 -6.40
C THR A 134 9.46 7.23 -4.99
N SER A 135 9.28 6.23 -4.13
CA SER A 135 8.94 6.43 -2.72
C SER A 135 10.04 7.23 -2.00
N LYS A 136 9.65 8.18 -1.14
CA LYS A 136 10.55 9.11 -0.48
C LYS A 136 10.61 8.84 1.02
N ARG A 137 11.78 8.43 1.51
CA ARG A 137 12.05 8.26 2.95
C ARG A 137 11.85 9.57 3.75
N GLN A 138 12.23 10.70 3.17
CA GLN A 138 12.27 12.01 3.84
C GLN A 138 10.91 12.46 4.39
N MET A 139 9.84 11.82 3.94
CA MET A 139 8.46 12.11 4.32
C MET A 139 7.93 11.14 5.41
N LEU A 140 8.78 10.33 6.03
CA LEU A 140 8.35 9.37 7.04
C LEU A 140 9.23 9.45 8.30
N GLN A 141 8.61 9.80 9.41
CA GLN A 141 9.25 9.82 10.72
C GLN A 141 9.11 8.44 11.38
N ALA A 142 10.16 7.65 11.30
CA ALA A 142 10.23 6.34 11.92
C ALA A 142 11.61 6.15 12.55
N ASP A 143 11.67 5.51 13.70
CA ASP A 143 12.91 5.30 14.46
C ASP A 143 13.60 3.97 14.13
N ASP A 144 12.94 3.12 13.34
CA ASP A 144 13.35 1.74 13.09
C ASP A 144 13.90 1.50 11.67
N TRP A 145 14.45 2.54 11.06
CA TRP A 145 15.10 2.42 9.76
C TRP A 145 16.29 1.45 9.82
N SER A 146 16.31 0.50 8.90
CA SER A 146 17.35 -0.50 8.76
C SER A 146 17.71 -0.73 7.29
N ILE A 147 18.85 -1.33 7.04
CA ILE A 147 19.27 -1.72 5.68
C ILE A 147 18.86 -3.18 5.47
N ASN A 148 18.06 -3.43 4.44
CA ASN A 148 17.66 -4.77 4.06
C ASN A 148 18.77 -5.54 3.31
N GLY A 149 18.54 -6.83 3.02
CA GLY A 149 19.51 -7.71 2.38
C GLY A 149 19.93 -7.30 0.95
N VAL A 150 19.25 -6.32 0.33
CA VAL A 150 19.61 -5.77 -0.99
C VAL A 150 20.18 -4.35 -0.89
N GLY A 151 20.57 -3.92 0.32
CA GLY A 151 21.24 -2.65 0.56
C GLY A 151 20.32 -1.42 0.52
N ARG A 152 19.01 -1.59 0.66
CA ARG A 152 18.05 -0.49 0.72
C ARG A 152 17.62 -0.21 2.14
N GLU A 153 17.45 1.07 2.45
CA GLU A 153 16.84 1.49 3.69
C GLU A 153 15.36 1.13 3.71
N VAL A 154 14.96 0.46 4.76
CA VAL A 154 13.58 0.06 5.03
C VAL A 154 13.23 0.34 6.47
N CYS A 155 11.99 0.68 6.71
CA CYS A 155 11.42 0.76 8.04
C CYS A 155 10.59 -0.51 8.26
N THR A 156 10.68 -1.13 9.43
CA THR A 156 9.97 -2.38 9.73
C THR A 156 8.45 -2.20 9.66
N LEU A 157 7.98 -0.98 9.87
CA LEU A 157 6.56 -0.60 9.79
C LEU A 157 6.18 -0.08 8.39
N THR A 158 7.16 0.24 7.54
CA THR A 158 6.92 0.67 6.16
C THR A 158 8.19 0.50 5.32
N ILE A 159 8.08 -0.16 4.19
CA ILE A 159 9.16 -0.21 3.20
C ILE A 159 9.00 0.99 2.27
N THR A 160 10.02 1.78 2.12
CA THR A 160 10.11 2.85 1.11
C THR A 160 10.98 2.45 -0.04
#